data_2e53a6b491a42cf828fb2cc356469e50
#
_entry.id   2e53a6b491a42cf828fb2cc356469e50
#
_cell.length_a   1.000
_cell.length_b   1.000
_cell.length_c   1.000
_cell.angle_alpha   90.00
_cell.angle_beta   90.00
_cell.angle_gamma   90.00
#
_symmetry.space_group_name_H-M   'P 1'
#
loop_
_entity.id
_entity.type
_entity.pdbx_description
1 polymer ?
#
loop_
_entity_poly.entity_id
_entity_poly.type
_entity_poly.pdbx_seq_one_letter_code
_entity_poly.pdbx_strand_id
1 'polypeptide(L)'
;MEINHNIELELISVIVTFGLGSKVLHKAKKYGALGGTIALAKGTSNRGIWEFLGLSDIRKEIVYIMSDKHTAEDIIKNLDKEYNFDKPNHGIAYTTNVCSTNGCSKYKNCGCKPKIKKESVMYHLITCIVDKGRAEEVIEAASKGGSKGGTIINARGSGIHETSKVFSMDIEPEKEVVLIVSEEHLTEAIASSIAKELNIELPGNGIIYIQDINSCYGVHK
;
A
#
# COMPACT_ATOMS: atom_id res chain seq x y z
N MET A 1 11.41 -3.66 35.61
CA MET A 1 11.66 -3.72 34.15
C MET A 1 10.88 -2.56 33.55
N GLU A 2 11.55 -1.46 33.31
CA GLU A 2 10.94 -0.26 32.74
C GLU A 2 10.55 -0.52 31.30
N ILE A 3 9.27 -0.33 31.01
CA ILE A 3 8.70 -0.46 29.66
C ILE A 3 9.16 0.76 28.87
N ASN A 4 10.02 0.55 27.90
CA ASN A 4 10.58 1.61 27.06
C ASN A 4 9.48 2.13 26.11
N HIS A 5 8.79 3.21 26.50
CA HIS A 5 7.59 3.76 25.86
C HIS A 5 7.83 4.51 24.54
N ASN A 6 8.99 4.37 23.87
CA ASN A 6 9.36 5.22 22.73
C ASN A 6 9.92 4.45 21.52
N ILE A 7 9.46 3.25 21.25
CA ILE A 7 9.84 2.58 20.01
C ILE A 7 8.91 3.05 18.89
N GLU A 8 9.45 3.81 17.95
CA GLU A 8 8.75 4.17 16.70
C GLU A 8 8.70 2.94 15.81
N LEU A 9 7.50 2.54 15.39
CA LEU A 9 7.29 1.41 14.48
C LEU A 9 6.96 1.90 13.08
N GLU A 10 7.50 1.21 12.10
CA GLU A 10 7.21 1.41 10.68
C GLU A 10 6.73 0.12 10.02
N LEU A 11 5.79 0.27 9.11
CA LEU A 11 5.38 -0.77 8.19
C LEU A 11 6.11 -0.54 6.86
N ILE A 12 6.97 -1.49 6.51
CA ILE A 12 7.64 -1.55 5.22
C ILE A 12 6.71 -2.28 4.25
N SER A 13 6.43 -1.66 3.11
CA SER A 13 5.67 -2.26 2.01
C SER A 13 6.57 -2.36 0.78
N VAL A 14 6.79 -3.58 0.29
CA VAL A 14 7.60 -3.84 -0.91
C VAL A 14 6.74 -4.49 -1.98
N ILE A 15 6.51 -3.78 -3.08
CA ILE A 15 5.70 -4.23 -4.21
C ILE A 15 6.64 -4.74 -5.29
N VAL A 16 6.57 -6.03 -5.60
CA VAL A 16 7.44 -6.68 -6.56
C VAL A 16 6.65 -7.55 -7.55
N THR A 17 7.33 -8.01 -8.59
CA THR A 17 6.75 -8.97 -9.53
C THR A 17 6.44 -10.29 -8.82
N PHE A 18 5.35 -10.93 -9.20
CA PHE A 18 4.91 -12.22 -8.69
C PHE A 18 6.06 -13.25 -8.65
N GLY A 19 6.18 -13.98 -7.54
CA GLY A 19 7.23 -14.97 -7.29
C GLY A 19 8.50 -14.39 -6.64
N LEU A 20 8.57 -13.07 -6.42
CA LEU A 20 9.70 -12.45 -5.72
C LEU A 20 9.44 -12.18 -4.23
N GLY A 21 8.19 -12.19 -3.78
CA GLY A 21 7.81 -11.82 -2.41
C GLY A 21 8.51 -12.66 -1.35
N SER A 22 8.57 -13.99 -1.53
CA SER A 22 9.27 -14.87 -0.61
C SER A 22 10.77 -14.59 -0.55
N LYS A 23 11.39 -14.22 -1.69
CA LYS A 23 12.82 -13.86 -1.74
C LYS A 23 13.06 -12.56 -1.00
N VAL A 24 12.20 -11.56 -1.22
CA VAL A 24 12.23 -10.27 -0.50
C VAL A 24 12.11 -10.49 1.01
N LEU A 25 11.12 -11.28 1.46
CA LEU A 25 10.93 -11.56 2.88
C LEU A 25 12.12 -12.31 3.48
N HIS A 26 12.68 -13.28 2.77
CA HIS A 26 13.88 -14.01 3.22
C HIS A 26 15.08 -13.08 3.39
N LYS A 27 15.28 -12.14 2.45
CA LYS A 27 16.34 -11.13 2.55
C LYS A 27 16.10 -10.17 3.69
N ALA A 28 14.87 -9.65 3.83
CA ALA A 28 14.50 -8.77 4.92
C ALA A 28 14.77 -9.40 6.29
N LYS A 29 14.51 -10.71 6.46
CA LYS A 29 14.85 -11.45 7.69
C LYS A 29 16.36 -11.45 7.98
N LYS A 30 17.22 -11.50 6.96
CA LYS A 30 18.67 -11.38 7.14
C LYS A 30 19.08 -9.99 7.63
N TYR A 31 18.27 -8.97 7.34
CA TYR A 31 18.49 -7.58 7.76
C TYR A 31 17.72 -7.20 9.02
N GLY A 32 17.19 -8.18 9.75
CA GLY A 32 16.58 -7.97 11.06
C GLY A 32 15.06 -8.03 11.12
N ALA A 33 14.36 -8.27 10.00
CA ALA A 33 12.91 -8.47 10.04
C ALA A 33 12.56 -9.74 10.82
N LEU A 34 11.59 -9.64 11.73
CA LEU A 34 11.10 -10.79 12.50
C LEU A 34 10.21 -11.71 11.68
N GLY A 35 9.47 -11.13 10.74
CA GLY A 35 8.52 -11.80 9.88
C GLY A 35 7.90 -10.82 8.90
N GLY A 36 6.93 -11.27 8.14
CA GLY A 36 6.17 -10.43 7.22
C GLY A 36 5.06 -11.22 6.57
N THR A 37 4.17 -10.50 5.90
CA THR A 37 3.01 -11.04 5.19
C THR A 37 3.15 -10.72 3.70
N ILE A 38 2.85 -11.68 2.84
CA ILE A 38 2.86 -11.53 1.39
C ILE A 38 1.43 -11.56 0.91
N ALA A 39 0.97 -10.49 0.25
CA ALA A 39 -0.32 -10.40 -0.39
C ALA A 39 -0.18 -10.48 -1.92
N LEU A 40 -1.17 -11.10 -2.57
CA LEU A 40 -1.27 -11.08 -4.02
C LEU A 40 -1.89 -9.76 -4.46
N ALA A 41 -1.33 -9.17 -5.52
CA ALA A 41 -1.79 -7.92 -6.06
C ALA A 41 -1.73 -7.93 -7.60
N LYS A 42 -2.39 -6.95 -8.20
CA LYS A 42 -2.36 -6.69 -9.62
C LYS A 42 -1.74 -5.32 -9.84
N GLY A 43 -0.70 -5.26 -10.65
CA GLY A 43 -0.08 -3.99 -11.03
C GLY A 43 -0.72 -3.43 -12.29
N THR A 44 -0.99 -2.14 -12.29
CA THR A 44 -1.48 -1.41 -13.44
C THR A 44 -0.37 -0.49 -13.94
N SER A 45 0.12 -0.69 -15.14
CA SER A 45 1.02 0.24 -15.81
C SER A 45 0.39 0.70 -17.11
N ASN A 46 0.46 1.99 -17.39
CA ASN A 46 -0.08 2.60 -18.61
C ASN A 46 0.71 2.12 -19.84
N ARG A 47 0.28 1.02 -20.46
CA ARG A 47 0.90 0.43 -21.65
C ARG A 47 -0.15 0.19 -22.71
N GLY A 48 -0.53 1.24 -23.42
CA GLY A 48 -1.62 1.25 -24.43
C GLY A 48 -1.65 0.15 -25.49
N ILE A 49 -0.56 -0.59 -25.75
CA ILE A 49 -0.54 -1.70 -26.71
C ILE A 49 -0.83 -3.05 -26.04
N TRP A 50 -0.42 -3.23 -24.79
CA TRP A 50 -0.59 -4.49 -24.06
C TRP A 50 -2.01 -4.69 -23.53
N GLU A 51 -2.73 -3.59 -23.31
CA GLU A 51 -4.14 -3.58 -22.93
C GLU A 51 -5.02 -4.15 -24.05
N PHE A 52 -4.71 -3.79 -25.30
CA PHE A 52 -5.40 -4.31 -26.50
C PHE A 52 -5.21 -5.83 -26.70
N LEU A 53 -4.13 -6.39 -26.16
CA LEU A 53 -3.81 -7.82 -26.25
C LEU A 53 -4.32 -8.63 -25.04
N GLY A 54 -5.04 -8.03 -24.10
CA GLY A 54 -5.50 -8.72 -22.89
C GLY A 54 -4.38 -9.16 -21.94
N LEU A 55 -3.15 -8.66 -22.13
CA LEU A 55 -1.95 -8.99 -21.33
C LEU A 55 -1.64 -7.94 -20.26
N SER A 56 -2.61 -7.08 -19.94
CA SER A 56 -2.45 -5.96 -19.01
C SER A 56 -2.30 -6.39 -17.54
N ASP A 57 -2.68 -7.61 -17.19
CA ASP A 57 -2.68 -8.08 -15.81
C ASP A 57 -1.29 -8.54 -15.35
N ILE A 58 -0.48 -7.60 -14.90
CA ILE A 58 0.81 -7.94 -14.31
C ILE A 58 0.59 -8.34 -12.85
N ARG A 59 0.68 -9.64 -12.57
CA ARG A 59 0.63 -10.14 -11.18
C ARG A 59 1.77 -9.56 -10.36
N LYS A 60 1.44 -9.02 -9.20
CA LYS A 60 2.36 -8.46 -8.23
C LYS A 60 2.20 -9.16 -6.89
N GLU A 61 3.21 -9.02 -6.06
CA GLU A 61 3.17 -9.36 -4.65
C GLU A 61 3.54 -8.13 -3.83
N ILE A 62 2.85 -7.96 -2.71
CA ILE A 62 3.19 -6.95 -1.71
C ILE A 62 3.70 -7.68 -0.48
N VAL A 63 4.89 -7.32 -0.03
CA VAL A 63 5.49 -7.85 1.20
C VAL A 63 5.37 -6.78 2.27
N TYR A 64 4.59 -7.06 3.30
CA TYR A 64 4.42 -6.21 4.47
C TYR A 64 5.33 -6.69 5.60
N ILE A 65 6.16 -5.81 6.12
CA ILE A 65 7.12 -6.10 7.19
C ILE A 65 7.01 -5.00 8.24
N MET A 66 6.67 -5.37 9.47
CA MET A 66 6.65 -4.42 10.58
C MET A 66 7.97 -4.51 11.36
N SER A 67 8.57 -3.36 11.63
CA SER A 67 9.82 -3.28 12.38
C SER A 67 9.92 -1.95 13.14
N ASP A 68 10.86 -1.87 14.08
CA ASP A 68 11.28 -0.59 14.61
C ASP A 68 11.95 0.24 13.50
N LYS A 69 11.91 1.54 13.62
CA LYS A 69 12.36 2.48 12.60
C LYS A 69 13.80 2.25 12.15
N HIS A 70 14.73 2.05 13.08
CA HIS A 70 16.14 1.85 12.74
C HIS A 70 16.32 0.58 11.90
N THR A 71 15.73 -0.52 12.35
CA THR A 71 15.74 -1.79 11.60
C THR A 71 15.02 -1.65 10.25
N ALA A 72 13.94 -0.87 10.17
CA ALA A 72 13.22 -0.62 8.91
C ALA A 72 14.09 0.13 7.90
N GLU A 73 14.81 1.16 8.34
CA GLU A 73 15.77 1.89 7.50
C GLU A 73 16.88 0.96 6.95
N ASP A 74 17.43 0.09 7.79
CA ASP A 74 18.45 -0.89 7.37
C ASP A 74 17.89 -1.91 6.37
N ILE A 75 16.71 -2.45 6.63
CA ILE A 75 16.04 -3.40 5.72
C ILE A 75 15.85 -2.76 4.35
N ILE A 76 15.21 -1.57 4.29
CA ILE A 76 14.90 -0.91 3.02
C ILE A 76 16.16 -0.57 2.22
N LYS A 77 17.18 -0.01 2.89
CA LYS A 77 18.44 0.35 2.26
C LYS A 77 19.17 -0.85 1.63
N ASN A 78 19.13 -2.00 2.30
CA ASN A 78 19.76 -3.21 1.78
C ASN A 78 18.90 -3.87 0.68
N LEU A 79 17.58 -3.87 0.80
CA LEU A 79 16.70 -4.33 -0.26
C LEU A 79 16.82 -3.47 -1.52
N ASP A 80 16.94 -2.14 -1.38
CA ASP A 80 17.14 -1.25 -2.51
C ASP A 80 18.44 -1.56 -3.27
N LYS A 81 19.54 -1.79 -2.56
CA LYS A 81 20.80 -2.22 -3.19
C LYS A 81 20.70 -3.54 -3.95
N GLU A 82 19.89 -4.49 -3.45
CA GLU A 82 19.76 -5.80 -4.08
C GLU A 82 18.78 -5.81 -5.26
N TYR A 83 17.68 -5.06 -5.15
CA TYR A 83 16.61 -5.06 -6.15
C TYR A 83 16.66 -3.87 -7.10
N ASN A 84 17.48 -2.83 -6.82
CA ASN A 84 17.63 -1.62 -7.61
C ASN A 84 16.26 -0.98 -7.93
N PHE A 85 15.52 -0.58 -6.90
CA PHE A 85 14.18 -0.01 -7.05
C PHE A 85 14.15 1.30 -7.84
N ASP A 86 15.30 1.96 -8.01
CA ASP A 86 15.49 3.11 -8.88
C ASP A 86 15.31 2.80 -10.37
N LYS A 87 15.37 1.51 -10.77
CA LYS A 87 15.18 1.09 -12.16
C LYS A 87 13.71 0.79 -12.48
N PRO A 88 13.25 1.12 -13.71
CA PRO A 88 11.89 0.82 -14.14
C PRO A 88 11.56 -0.68 -14.00
N ASN A 89 10.36 -0.97 -13.48
CA ASN A 89 9.81 -2.34 -13.31
C ASN A 89 10.52 -3.22 -12.26
N HIS A 90 11.47 -2.70 -11.49
CA HIS A 90 12.15 -3.45 -10.43
C HIS A 90 11.33 -3.56 -9.16
N GLY A 91 10.32 -2.73 -8.98
CA GLY A 91 9.43 -2.71 -7.83
C GLY A 91 9.34 -1.33 -7.18
N ILE A 92 8.62 -1.27 -6.08
CA ILE A 92 8.46 -0.05 -5.27
C ILE A 92 8.59 -0.47 -3.81
N ALA A 93 9.29 0.31 -3.02
CA ALA A 93 9.33 0.15 -1.57
C ALA A 93 9.01 1.48 -0.88
N TYR A 94 8.24 1.42 0.19
CA TYR A 94 7.91 2.58 1.02
C TYR A 94 7.68 2.16 2.46
N THR A 95 7.79 3.12 3.38
CA THR A 95 7.46 2.92 4.79
C THR A 95 6.36 3.87 5.24
N THR A 96 5.54 3.39 6.15
CA THR A 96 4.50 4.18 6.81
C THR A 96 4.61 4.02 8.33
N ASN A 97 4.28 5.07 9.07
CA ASN A 97 4.26 5.00 10.53
C ASN A 97 3.15 4.06 11.02
N VAL A 98 3.47 3.27 12.05
CA VAL A 98 2.50 2.43 12.75
C VAL A 98 2.21 3.05 14.12
N CYS A 99 0.99 3.54 14.30
CA CYS A 99 0.59 4.22 15.53
C CYS A 99 0.26 3.26 16.67
N SER A 100 -0.18 2.04 16.35
CA SER A 100 -0.44 1.00 17.34
C SER A 100 -0.37 -0.38 16.70
N THR A 101 -0.06 -1.39 17.50
CA THR A 101 -0.04 -2.78 17.05
C THR A 101 -0.53 -3.70 18.16
N ASN A 102 -1.32 -4.72 17.79
CA ASN A 102 -1.74 -5.81 18.64
C ASN A 102 -1.27 -7.14 18.04
N GLY A 103 -1.03 -8.14 18.89
CA GLY A 103 -0.61 -9.48 18.43
C GLY A 103 0.88 -9.61 18.13
N CYS A 104 1.68 -8.56 18.29
CA CYS A 104 3.13 -8.64 18.14
C CYS A 104 3.83 -8.75 19.50
N SER A 105 4.43 -9.89 19.80
CA SER A 105 5.05 -10.14 21.11
C SER A 105 6.22 -9.22 21.42
N LYS A 106 7.00 -8.83 20.41
CA LYS A 106 8.17 -7.93 20.56
C LYS A 106 7.78 -6.45 20.72
N TYR A 107 6.66 -6.03 20.14
CA TYR A 107 6.26 -4.63 20.04
C TYR A 107 4.95 -4.34 20.81
N LYS A 108 4.79 -4.96 21.98
CA LYS A 108 3.64 -4.68 22.85
C LYS A 108 3.69 -3.24 23.37
N ASN A 109 2.58 -2.53 23.23
CA ASN A 109 2.40 -1.15 23.74
C ASN A 109 3.32 -0.10 23.09
N CYS A 110 3.76 -0.27 21.85
CA CYS A 110 4.42 0.78 21.11
C CYS A 110 3.39 1.73 20.52
N GLY A 111 3.52 3.01 20.78
CA GLY A 111 2.66 4.06 20.22
C GLY A 111 3.50 5.19 19.63
N CYS A 112 3.19 5.63 18.43
CA CYS A 112 3.83 6.78 17.80
C CYS A 112 3.03 8.06 18.05
N LYS A 113 3.73 9.14 18.37
CA LYS A 113 3.22 10.49 18.13
C LYS A 113 3.59 10.86 16.69
N PRO A 114 2.66 11.38 15.87
CA PRO A 114 2.99 11.83 14.53
C PRO A 114 4.08 12.91 14.60
N LYS A 115 5.22 12.66 13.97
CA LYS A 115 6.27 13.68 13.81
C LYS A 115 6.12 14.31 12.43
N ILE A 116 5.76 15.57 12.41
CA ILE A 116 5.85 16.41 11.22
C ILE A 116 7.33 16.64 10.93
N LYS A 117 7.90 15.99 9.92
CA LYS A 117 9.20 16.34 9.35
C LYS A 117 8.98 17.25 8.15
N LYS A 118 9.51 18.48 8.23
CA LYS A 118 9.68 19.37 7.08
C LYS A 118 10.99 19.05 6.37
N GLU A 119 10.93 19.14 5.01
CA GLU A 119 12.05 19.22 4.06
C GLU A 119 12.48 17.91 3.37
N SER A 120 11.57 17.38 2.53
CA SER A 120 11.88 16.60 1.31
C SER A 120 10.58 16.46 0.52
N VAL A 121 10.64 16.15 -0.76
CA VAL A 121 9.42 15.81 -1.53
C VAL A 121 8.65 14.78 -0.73
N MET A 122 7.51 15.18 -0.19
CA MET A 122 6.67 14.27 0.57
C MET A 122 5.86 13.42 -0.42
N TYR A 123 5.84 12.13 -0.15
CA TYR A 123 4.97 11.20 -0.85
C TYR A 123 3.82 10.80 0.06
N HIS A 124 2.65 10.64 -0.54
CA HIS A 124 1.48 10.11 0.14
C HIS A 124 1.07 8.78 -0.48
N LEU A 125 0.51 7.92 0.35
CA LEU A 125 -0.19 6.72 -0.05
C LEU A 125 -1.69 7.03 -0.05
N ILE A 126 -2.30 7.06 -1.22
CA ILE A 126 -3.75 7.12 -1.39
C ILE A 126 -4.24 5.67 -1.43
N THR A 127 -5.08 5.31 -0.49
CA THR A 127 -5.74 4.01 -0.45
C THR A 127 -7.22 4.19 -0.77
N CYS A 128 -7.70 3.54 -1.81
CA CYS A 128 -9.11 3.53 -2.19
C CYS A 128 -9.66 2.10 -2.07
N ILE A 129 -10.74 1.91 -1.31
CA ILE A 129 -11.41 0.63 -1.14
C ILE A 129 -12.78 0.72 -1.80
N VAL A 130 -13.04 -0.17 -2.76
CA VAL A 130 -14.27 -0.21 -3.55
C VAL A 130 -14.79 -1.64 -3.65
N ASP A 131 -16.00 -1.81 -4.15
CA ASP A 131 -16.54 -3.12 -4.50
C ASP A 131 -15.70 -3.80 -5.57
N LYS A 132 -15.65 -5.12 -5.54
CA LYS A 132 -14.96 -5.92 -6.54
C LYS A 132 -15.44 -5.57 -7.96
N GLY A 133 -14.48 -5.41 -8.87
CA GLY A 133 -14.71 -5.04 -10.27
C GLY A 133 -14.65 -3.53 -10.54
N ARG A 134 -14.46 -2.69 -9.50
CA ARG A 134 -14.38 -1.23 -9.68
C ARG A 134 -12.96 -0.65 -9.56
N ALA A 135 -11.96 -1.47 -9.33
CA ALA A 135 -10.58 -0.98 -9.17
C ALA A 135 -10.04 -0.31 -10.44
N GLU A 136 -10.42 -0.79 -11.63
CA GLU A 136 -10.00 -0.17 -12.90
C GLU A 136 -10.59 1.25 -13.05
N GLU A 137 -11.85 1.47 -12.63
CA GLU A 137 -12.47 2.79 -12.61
C GLU A 137 -11.66 3.76 -11.71
N VAL A 138 -11.18 3.25 -10.56
CA VAL A 138 -10.32 4.02 -9.64
C VAL A 138 -9.00 4.40 -10.33
N ILE A 139 -8.36 3.46 -11.04
CA ILE A 139 -7.10 3.70 -11.74
C ILE A 139 -7.29 4.73 -12.87
N GLU A 140 -8.37 4.62 -13.66
CA GLU A 140 -8.69 5.58 -14.71
C GLU A 140 -8.91 6.99 -14.15
N ALA A 141 -9.71 7.09 -13.08
CA ALA A 141 -9.97 8.35 -12.40
C ALA A 141 -8.69 8.95 -11.80
N ALA A 142 -7.85 8.12 -11.19
CA ALA A 142 -6.57 8.52 -10.66
C ALA A 142 -5.62 9.05 -11.74
N SER A 143 -5.59 8.40 -12.91
CA SER A 143 -4.77 8.82 -14.05
C SER A 143 -5.18 10.18 -14.58
N LYS A 144 -6.48 10.51 -14.60
CA LYS A 144 -7.00 11.85 -14.92
C LYS A 144 -6.51 12.91 -13.91
N GLY A 145 -6.32 12.52 -12.65
CA GLY A 145 -5.77 13.36 -11.58
C GLY A 145 -4.24 13.49 -11.60
N GLY A 146 -3.55 12.78 -12.52
CA GLY A 146 -2.09 12.83 -12.66
C GLY A 146 -1.35 11.63 -12.07
N SER A 147 -2.04 10.58 -11.64
CA SER A 147 -1.39 9.33 -11.19
C SER A 147 -0.74 8.59 -12.36
N LYS A 148 0.40 7.98 -12.10
CA LYS A 148 1.15 7.16 -13.07
C LYS A 148 0.81 5.67 -13.00
N GLY A 149 -0.09 5.28 -12.11
CA GLY A 149 -0.53 3.91 -11.90
C GLY A 149 -0.80 3.59 -10.44
N GLY A 150 -1.21 2.36 -10.16
CA GLY A 150 -1.50 1.89 -8.82
C GLY A 150 -1.35 0.38 -8.70
N THR A 151 -1.64 -0.13 -7.51
CA THR A 151 -1.60 -1.55 -7.20
C THR A 151 -2.95 -1.97 -6.66
N ILE A 152 -3.56 -2.99 -7.26
CA ILE A 152 -4.85 -3.52 -6.88
C ILE A 152 -4.64 -4.77 -6.03
N ILE A 153 -5.30 -4.81 -4.87
CA ILE A 153 -5.29 -5.94 -3.93
C ILE A 153 -6.72 -6.45 -3.80
N ASN A 154 -6.91 -7.74 -3.99
CA ASN A 154 -8.19 -8.38 -3.68
C ASN A 154 -8.36 -8.46 -2.16
N ALA A 155 -9.52 -8.06 -1.67
CA ALA A 155 -9.85 -7.99 -0.27
C ALA A 155 -11.29 -8.48 0.01
N ARG A 156 -11.68 -8.49 1.25
CA ARG A 156 -13.07 -8.69 1.73
C ARG A 156 -13.33 -7.69 2.84
N GLY A 157 -14.54 -7.24 2.95
CA GLY A 157 -14.92 -6.35 4.04
C GLY A 157 -16.36 -5.87 3.86
N SER A 158 -16.95 -5.45 4.96
CA SER A 158 -18.29 -4.85 4.96
C SER A 158 -18.23 -3.46 5.58
N GLY A 159 -18.84 -2.49 4.91
CA GLY A 159 -19.12 -1.19 5.49
C GLY A 159 -20.32 -1.22 6.43
N ILE A 160 -20.57 -0.12 7.15
CA ILE A 160 -21.64 0.02 8.14
C ILE A 160 -23.05 -0.28 7.54
N HIS A 161 -23.21 -0.11 6.23
CA HIS A 161 -24.46 -0.29 5.50
C HIS A 161 -24.51 -1.58 4.67
N GLU A 162 -23.49 -2.43 4.73
CA GLU A 162 -23.37 -3.62 3.90
C GLU A 162 -23.44 -4.89 4.77
N THR A 163 -24.63 -5.27 5.21
CA THR A 163 -24.87 -6.58 5.83
C THR A 163 -25.55 -7.49 4.83
N SER A 164 -24.80 -8.32 4.15
CA SER A 164 -25.35 -9.43 3.37
C SER A 164 -25.51 -10.66 4.27
N LYS A 165 -26.72 -11.13 4.45
CA LYS A 165 -26.99 -12.39 5.17
C LYS A 165 -27.48 -13.43 4.18
N VAL A 166 -26.75 -14.53 4.07
CA VAL A 166 -27.19 -15.73 3.35
C VAL A 166 -27.30 -16.87 4.35
N PHE A 167 -28.49 -17.47 4.46
CA PHE A 167 -28.78 -18.51 5.44
C PHE A 167 -28.43 -18.15 6.89
N SER A 168 -28.69 -16.92 7.32
CA SER A 168 -28.35 -16.38 8.65
C SER A 168 -26.86 -16.27 8.97
N MET A 169 -25.99 -16.45 7.99
CA MET A 169 -24.56 -16.19 8.11
C MET A 169 -24.21 -14.82 7.51
N ASP A 170 -23.43 -14.03 8.24
CA ASP A 170 -22.91 -12.77 7.74
C ASP A 170 -21.85 -13.08 6.65
N ILE A 171 -22.07 -12.53 5.45
CA ILE A 171 -21.10 -12.64 4.34
C ILE A 171 -20.42 -11.30 4.19
N GLU A 172 -19.10 -11.33 4.24
CA GLU A 172 -18.28 -10.18 3.88
C GLU A 172 -18.16 -10.09 2.35
N PRO A 173 -18.69 -9.02 1.72
CA PRO A 173 -18.60 -8.85 0.28
C PRO A 173 -17.14 -8.72 -0.18
N GLU A 174 -16.88 -9.15 -1.41
CA GLU A 174 -15.57 -8.99 -2.03
C GLU A 174 -15.32 -7.51 -2.35
N LYS A 175 -14.14 -7.03 -2.01
CA LYS A 175 -13.67 -5.67 -2.23
C LYS A 175 -12.35 -5.67 -2.98
N GLU A 176 -12.01 -4.54 -3.54
CA GLU A 176 -10.68 -4.25 -4.08
C GLU A 176 -10.09 -3.05 -3.38
N VAL A 177 -8.81 -3.16 -3.02
CA VAL A 177 -8.03 -2.07 -2.44
C VAL A 177 -7.05 -1.59 -3.49
N VAL A 178 -7.15 -0.33 -3.85
CA VAL A 178 -6.24 0.32 -4.79
C VAL A 178 -5.28 1.20 -4.02
N LEU A 179 -3.98 0.91 -4.16
CA LEU A 179 -2.89 1.68 -3.56
C LEU A 179 -2.23 2.55 -4.62
N ILE A 180 -2.17 3.84 -4.38
CA ILE A 180 -1.55 4.82 -5.28
C ILE A 180 -0.52 5.62 -4.49
N VAL A 181 0.75 5.55 -4.89
CA VAL A 181 1.80 6.41 -4.34
C VAL A 181 1.87 7.67 -5.20
N SER A 182 1.73 8.83 -4.58
CA SER A 182 1.76 10.12 -5.28
C SER A 182 2.65 11.12 -4.58
N GLU A 183 3.19 12.08 -5.33
CA GLU A 183 3.82 13.27 -4.76
C GLU A 183 2.74 14.12 -4.06
N GLU A 184 3.09 14.75 -2.93
CA GLU A 184 2.17 15.56 -2.11
C GLU A 184 1.34 16.54 -2.95
N HIS A 185 1.99 17.24 -3.89
CA HIS A 185 1.34 18.27 -4.70
C HIS A 185 0.28 17.72 -5.69
N LEU A 186 0.30 16.43 -6.00
CA LEU A 186 -0.69 15.76 -6.86
C LEU A 186 -1.78 15.04 -6.08
N THR A 187 -1.54 14.77 -4.79
CA THR A 187 -2.41 13.93 -3.96
C THR A 187 -3.86 14.37 -3.95
N GLU A 188 -4.09 15.68 -3.75
CA GLU A 188 -5.44 16.24 -3.69
C GLU A 188 -6.16 16.15 -5.04
N ALA A 189 -5.45 16.41 -6.14
CA ALA A 189 -6.01 16.32 -7.49
C ALA A 189 -6.41 14.87 -7.81
N ILE A 190 -5.56 13.89 -7.44
CA ILE A 190 -5.84 12.47 -7.64
C ILE A 190 -7.03 12.03 -6.78
N ALA A 191 -7.02 12.33 -5.49
CA ALA A 191 -8.09 11.94 -4.57
C ALA A 191 -9.43 12.56 -4.97
N SER A 192 -9.46 13.85 -5.32
CA SER A 192 -10.65 14.54 -5.79
C SER A 192 -11.18 13.98 -7.10
N SER A 193 -10.30 13.61 -8.04
CA SER A 193 -10.69 12.97 -9.29
C SER A 193 -11.39 11.62 -9.03
N ILE A 194 -10.81 10.78 -8.17
CA ILE A 194 -11.42 9.49 -7.79
C ILE A 194 -12.75 9.72 -7.09
N ALA A 195 -12.79 10.60 -6.09
CA ALA A 195 -14.00 10.86 -5.30
C ALA A 195 -15.18 11.32 -6.18
N LYS A 196 -14.91 12.18 -7.16
CA LYS A 196 -15.90 12.70 -8.11
C LYS A 196 -16.39 11.63 -9.08
N GLU A 197 -15.48 10.92 -9.74
CA GLU A 197 -15.83 9.93 -10.77
C GLU A 197 -16.62 8.75 -10.16
N LEU A 198 -16.23 8.29 -8.99
CA LEU A 198 -16.85 7.15 -8.32
C LEU A 198 -18.00 7.54 -7.37
N ASN A 199 -18.27 8.84 -7.20
CA ASN A 199 -19.24 9.35 -6.23
C ASN A 199 -19.01 8.76 -4.81
N ILE A 200 -17.79 8.80 -4.34
CA ILE A 200 -17.36 8.16 -3.08
C ILE A 200 -18.15 8.67 -1.85
N GLU A 201 -18.65 9.88 -1.89
CA GLU A 201 -19.44 10.46 -0.80
C GLU A 201 -20.81 9.77 -0.61
N LEU A 202 -21.28 9.03 -1.62
CA LEU A 202 -22.50 8.25 -1.49
C LEU A 202 -22.21 6.97 -0.70
N PRO A 203 -23.07 6.65 0.29
CA PRO A 203 -22.91 5.43 1.09
C PRO A 203 -22.80 4.17 0.21
N GLY A 204 -21.82 3.33 0.49
CA GLY A 204 -21.57 2.09 -0.23
C GLY A 204 -20.65 2.19 -1.44
N ASN A 205 -20.32 3.40 -1.93
CA ASN A 205 -19.48 3.55 -3.13
C ASN A 205 -17.97 3.35 -2.86
N GLY A 206 -17.57 3.30 -1.61
CA GLY A 206 -16.20 3.06 -1.22
C GLY A 206 -15.68 4.02 -0.16
N ILE A 207 -14.38 3.96 0.09
CA ILE A 207 -13.68 4.85 1.00
C ILE A 207 -12.32 5.20 0.42
N ILE A 208 -11.88 6.44 0.60
CA ILE A 208 -10.53 6.90 0.28
C ILE A 208 -9.90 7.40 1.58
N TYR A 209 -8.65 7.03 1.83
CA TYR A 209 -7.86 7.65 2.87
C TYR A 209 -6.42 7.84 2.41
N ILE A 210 -5.72 8.79 3.01
CA ILE A 210 -4.38 9.22 2.65
C ILE A 210 -3.48 9.03 3.86
N GLN A 211 -2.27 8.55 3.63
CA GLN A 211 -1.25 8.34 4.64
C GLN A 211 0.06 8.99 4.18
N ASP A 212 0.79 9.55 5.13
CA ASP A 212 2.14 10.04 4.88
C ASP A 212 3.08 8.85 4.65
N ILE A 213 3.97 8.98 3.68
CA ILE A 213 5.04 8.01 3.43
C ILE A 213 6.34 8.56 4.00
N ASN A 214 7.01 7.80 4.86
CA ASN A 214 8.28 8.20 5.46
C ASN A 214 9.43 8.14 4.44
N SER A 215 9.47 7.10 3.61
CA SER A 215 10.51 6.89 2.60
C SER A 215 9.94 6.11 1.43
N CYS A 216 10.27 6.51 0.21
CA CYS A 216 9.81 5.88 -1.02
C CYS A 216 10.98 5.60 -1.97
N TYR A 217 10.97 4.41 -2.57
CA TYR A 217 11.98 3.94 -3.53
C TYR A 217 11.29 3.34 -4.75
N GLY A 218 11.86 3.57 -5.94
CA GLY A 218 11.34 3.00 -7.20
C GLY A 218 10.17 3.76 -7.83
N VAL A 219 9.91 5.00 -7.38
CA VAL A 219 8.97 5.91 -8.05
C VAL A 219 9.72 6.71 -9.09
N HIS A 220 9.33 6.58 -10.37
CA HIS A 220 9.94 7.30 -11.48
C HIS A 220 9.19 8.61 -11.73
N LYS A 221 9.99 9.67 -11.96
CA LYS A 221 9.51 11.00 -12.35
C LYS A 221 9.01 11.03 -13.80
#